data_319ff24c5843d03355a395b30e102076
#
_entry.id   319ff24c5843d03355a395b30e102076
#
_cell.length_a   1.000
_cell.length_b   1.000
_cell.length_c   1.000
_cell.angle_alpha   90.00
_cell.angle_beta   90.00
_cell.angle_gamma   90.00
#
_symmetry.space_group_name_H-M   'P 1'
#
loop_
_entity.id
_entity.type
_entity.pdbx_description
1 polymer ?
#
loop_
_entity_poly.entity_id
_entity_poly.type
_entity_poly.pdbx_seq_one_letter_code
_entity_poly.pdbx_strand_id
1 'polypeptide(L)'
;VAVKWSGAYSALGLVVLVVVWEVVRRRTDEAGQPRSWGAALVAAFRAEGPRTIVVLGLVPTLVYLATYIGVADGAILAAPWGEGSWFYDVAHHQLAMARFHAGLEGHHPYESPSWSWFLLKRPVAFWFVEGTTYDHILALGSPLAWWPALAVFAWLAVSWVRGQRDVGASVVLVGALSAYLPWLILGFARSQVFVWYVLPALPFLYAAVGIAAARWRGWTRGALAVGLAVALAGLLFFWPIATASPLTPEDWRLRMWFTDCDRPGAPTLELPDDTISSGPPPDGWCWI
;
A
#
# COMPACT_ATOMS: atom_id res chain seq x y z
N VAL A 1 6.41 1.84 8.68
CA VAL A 1 7.87 1.62 8.65
C VAL A 1 8.23 0.32 9.34
N ALA A 2 7.64 0.02 10.50
CA ALA A 2 7.97 -1.16 11.31
C ALA A 2 7.84 -2.50 10.56
N VAL A 3 7.02 -2.57 9.53
CA VAL A 3 6.78 -3.82 8.77
C VAL A 3 7.48 -3.80 7.41
N LYS A 4 7.72 -2.63 6.83
CA LYS A 4 8.28 -2.51 5.48
C LYS A 4 8.96 -1.17 5.24
N TRP A 5 10.12 -1.17 4.61
CA TRP A 5 10.88 0.05 4.29
C TRP A 5 10.10 1.04 3.42
N SER A 6 9.13 0.56 2.63
CA SER A 6 8.26 1.45 1.85
C SER A 6 7.47 2.46 2.69
N GLY A 7 7.26 2.21 3.98
CA GLY A 7 6.69 3.18 4.91
C GLY A 7 7.55 4.43 5.09
N ALA A 8 8.87 4.34 4.84
CA ALA A 8 9.76 5.50 4.87
C ALA A 8 9.43 6.52 3.77
N TYR A 9 8.96 6.07 2.60
CA TYR A 9 8.53 6.97 1.52
C TYR A 9 7.32 7.81 1.93
N SER A 10 6.33 7.20 2.59
CA SER A 10 5.17 7.92 3.11
C SER A 10 5.56 8.91 4.22
N ALA A 11 6.45 8.51 5.13
CA ALA A 11 6.97 9.40 6.18
C ALA A 11 7.72 10.59 5.56
N LEU A 12 8.58 10.37 4.58
CA LEU A 12 9.29 11.44 3.87
C LEU A 12 8.31 12.37 3.16
N GLY A 13 7.30 11.84 2.47
CA GLY A 13 6.28 12.65 1.82
C GLY A 13 5.52 13.54 2.81
N LEU A 14 5.18 13.01 3.98
CA LEU A 14 4.54 13.80 5.04
C LEU A 14 5.47 14.86 5.61
N VAL A 15 6.76 14.58 5.78
CA VAL A 15 7.76 15.59 6.19
C VAL A 15 7.81 16.73 5.17
N VAL A 16 7.91 16.40 3.88
CA VAL A 16 7.91 17.40 2.80
C VAL A 16 6.63 18.23 2.84
N LEU A 17 5.47 17.59 3.01
CA LEU A 17 4.19 18.28 3.12
C LEU A 17 4.17 19.27 4.29
N VAL A 18 4.58 18.82 5.49
CA VAL A 18 4.64 19.69 6.69
C VAL A 18 5.56 20.88 6.44
N VAL A 19 6.76 20.64 5.91
CA VAL A 19 7.72 21.71 5.62
C VAL A 19 7.15 22.71 4.61
N VAL A 20 6.64 22.25 3.49
CA VAL A 20 6.07 23.14 2.45
C VAL A 20 4.89 23.92 3.01
N TRP A 21 3.99 23.27 3.74
CA TRP A 21 2.83 23.91 4.34
C TRP A 21 3.23 25.00 5.33
N GLU A 22 4.15 24.68 6.23
CA GLU A 22 4.61 25.63 7.25
C GLU A 22 5.39 26.79 6.66
N VAL A 23 6.22 26.55 5.64
CA VAL A 23 6.91 27.61 4.91
C VAL A 23 5.92 28.54 4.23
N VAL A 24 4.93 27.98 3.50
CA VAL A 24 3.91 28.81 2.83
C VAL A 24 3.10 29.62 3.86
N ARG A 25 2.69 28.99 4.96
CA ARG A 25 1.94 29.66 6.04
C ARG A 25 2.73 30.82 6.66
N ARG A 26 4.05 30.69 6.75
CA ARG A 26 4.94 31.70 7.36
C ARG A 26 5.58 32.66 6.35
N ARG A 27 5.09 32.67 5.12
CA ARG A 27 5.53 33.66 4.12
C ARG A 27 5.17 35.11 4.48
N THR A 28 4.23 35.28 5.38
CA THR A 28 3.93 36.56 6.02
C THR A 28 4.22 36.46 7.51
N ASP A 29 4.69 37.56 8.13
CA ASP A 29 4.82 37.66 9.57
C ASP A 29 3.49 38.05 10.25
N GLU A 30 3.50 38.16 11.58
CA GLU A 30 2.32 38.57 12.37
C GLU A 30 1.83 39.97 12.06
N ALA A 31 2.72 40.84 11.54
CA ALA A 31 2.39 42.19 11.08
C ALA A 31 1.95 42.24 9.60
N GLY A 32 1.80 41.08 8.94
CA GLY A 32 1.41 40.98 7.53
C GLY A 32 2.52 41.30 6.53
N GLN A 33 3.77 41.43 6.99
CA GLN A 33 4.89 41.73 6.09
C GLN A 33 5.42 40.45 5.42
N PRO A 34 5.78 40.51 4.12
CA PRO A 34 6.28 39.35 3.41
C PRO A 34 7.69 38.98 3.91
N ARG A 35 7.87 37.67 4.22
CA ARG A 35 9.17 37.08 4.53
C ARG A 35 9.81 36.49 3.29
N SER A 36 11.16 36.52 3.24
CA SER A 36 11.89 35.73 2.23
C SER A 36 11.64 34.24 2.44
N TRP A 37 11.80 33.43 1.39
CA TRP A 37 11.65 31.97 1.46
C TRP A 37 12.57 31.34 2.50
N GLY A 38 13.84 31.80 2.60
CA GLY A 38 14.80 31.36 3.61
C GLY A 38 14.35 31.67 5.03
N ALA A 39 13.89 32.90 5.29
CA ALA A 39 13.39 33.28 6.60
C ALA A 39 12.12 32.50 7.00
N ALA A 40 11.21 32.26 6.06
CA ALA A 40 10.04 31.41 6.27
C ALA A 40 10.41 29.95 6.56
N LEU A 41 11.40 29.39 5.87
CA LEU A 41 11.91 28.04 6.11
C LEU A 41 12.53 27.92 7.51
N VAL A 42 13.37 28.86 7.91
CA VAL A 42 13.96 28.89 9.27
C VAL A 42 12.87 28.99 10.33
N ALA A 43 11.87 29.85 10.13
CA ALA A 43 10.75 30.00 11.06
C ALA A 43 9.90 28.70 11.14
N ALA A 44 9.65 28.03 10.01
CA ALA A 44 8.95 26.75 9.96
C ALA A 44 9.73 25.65 10.72
N PHE A 45 11.04 25.55 10.48
CA PHE A 45 11.87 24.56 11.15
C PHE A 45 11.96 24.81 12.66
N ARG A 46 12.09 26.06 13.11
CA ARG A 46 12.12 26.36 14.55
C ARG A 46 10.80 26.02 15.25
N ALA A 47 9.68 26.21 14.58
CA ALA A 47 8.36 25.99 15.18
C ALA A 47 7.94 24.52 15.16
N GLU A 48 8.09 23.83 14.03
CA GLU A 48 7.55 22.47 13.83
C GLU A 48 8.63 21.40 13.61
N GLY A 49 9.88 21.82 13.34
CA GLY A 49 11.00 20.90 13.08
C GLY A 49 11.20 19.86 14.19
N PRO A 50 11.36 20.27 15.46
CA PRO A 50 11.56 19.33 16.56
C PRO A 50 10.41 18.33 16.70
N ARG A 51 9.18 18.78 16.60
CA ARG A 51 7.98 17.92 16.66
C ARG A 51 7.93 16.95 15.47
N THR A 52 8.21 17.44 14.27
CA THR A 52 8.23 16.61 13.05
C THR A 52 9.32 15.54 13.12
N ILE A 53 10.52 15.90 13.60
CA ILE A 53 11.62 14.95 13.81
C ILE A 53 11.21 13.86 14.82
N VAL A 54 10.59 14.24 15.92
CA VAL A 54 10.14 13.28 16.93
C VAL A 54 9.04 12.37 16.37
N VAL A 55 7.97 12.95 15.82
CA VAL A 55 6.76 12.19 15.44
C VAL A 55 6.98 11.37 14.15
N LEU A 56 7.64 11.93 13.15
CA LEU A 56 7.83 11.25 11.85
C LEU A 56 9.21 10.61 11.69
N GLY A 57 10.17 10.91 12.57
CA GLY A 57 11.51 10.33 12.56
C GLY A 57 11.75 9.40 13.75
N LEU A 58 11.91 9.96 14.94
CA LEU A 58 12.36 9.22 16.12
C LEU A 58 11.38 8.11 16.53
N VAL A 59 10.09 8.44 16.70
CA VAL A 59 9.08 7.46 17.14
C VAL A 59 8.96 6.29 16.19
N PRO A 60 8.78 6.47 14.86
CA PRO A 60 8.74 5.33 13.94
C PRO A 60 10.04 4.52 13.91
N THR A 61 11.20 5.16 14.08
CA THR A 61 12.49 4.46 14.14
C THR A 61 12.58 3.62 15.40
N LEU A 62 12.21 4.16 16.57
CA LEU A 62 12.21 3.40 17.83
C LEU A 62 11.22 2.22 17.77
N VAL A 63 10.02 2.44 17.24
CA VAL A 63 9.05 1.35 17.04
C VAL A 63 9.61 0.28 16.10
N TYR A 64 10.27 0.69 15.01
CA TYR A 64 10.91 -0.24 14.09
C TYR A 64 12.02 -1.04 14.78
N LEU A 65 12.91 -0.39 15.50
CA LEU A 65 13.97 -1.07 16.25
C LEU A 65 13.41 -2.01 17.33
N ALA A 66 12.34 -1.58 18.00
CA ALA A 66 11.68 -2.41 19.01
C ALA A 66 11.12 -3.74 18.45
N THR A 67 10.76 -3.79 17.16
CA THR A 67 10.31 -5.04 16.53
C THR A 67 11.42 -6.10 16.41
N TYR A 68 12.68 -5.73 16.60
CA TYR A 68 13.82 -6.65 16.60
C TYR A 68 14.17 -7.16 17.99
N ILE A 69 13.54 -6.66 19.05
CA ILE A 69 13.79 -7.13 20.42
C ILE A 69 13.11 -8.49 20.62
N GLY A 70 13.86 -9.47 21.10
CA GLY A 70 13.34 -10.82 21.39
C GLY A 70 13.24 -11.76 20.20
N VAL A 71 13.62 -11.32 19.00
CA VAL A 71 13.67 -12.21 17.83
C VAL A 71 15.02 -12.90 17.84
N ALA A 72 15.03 -14.20 18.04
CA ALA A 72 16.26 -14.97 18.35
C ALA A 72 16.39 -16.18 17.43
N ASP A 73 16.36 -16.16 16.19
CA ASP A 73 16.68 -17.32 15.35
C ASP A 73 17.73 -16.99 14.29
N GLY A 74 18.99 -17.13 14.69
CA GLY A 74 20.12 -17.14 13.77
C GLY A 74 20.40 -15.84 13.02
N ALA A 75 19.42 -14.95 12.93
CA ALA A 75 19.50 -13.71 12.19
C ALA A 75 19.34 -12.48 13.07
N ILE A 76 18.74 -12.56 14.26
CA ILE A 76 18.41 -11.40 15.07
C ILE A 76 18.41 -11.72 16.59
N LEU A 77 18.72 -10.86 17.37
CA LEU A 77 19.33 -10.67 18.65
C LEU A 77 18.33 -10.40 19.73
N ALA A 78 18.56 -11.00 20.89
CA ALA A 78 17.60 -11.06 21.95
C ALA A 78 17.20 -9.67 22.50
N ALA A 79 18.15 -8.78 22.75
CA ALA A 79 17.87 -7.47 23.34
C ALA A 79 19.07 -6.52 23.23
N PRO A 80 18.86 -5.19 23.19
CA PRO A 80 19.95 -4.20 23.14
C PRO A 80 20.72 -4.07 24.47
N TRP A 81 20.19 -4.62 25.55
CA TRP A 81 20.82 -4.66 26.89
C TRP A 81 21.36 -6.04 27.23
N GLY A 82 21.33 -7.00 26.30
CA GLY A 82 21.92 -8.33 26.46
C GLY A 82 23.39 -8.35 26.07
N GLU A 83 24.01 -9.53 26.16
CA GLU A 83 25.36 -9.75 25.68
C GLU A 83 25.41 -9.67 24.14
N GLY A 84 26.49 -9.06 23.61
CA GLY A 84 26.73 -8.93 22.19
C GLY A 84 26.53 -7.52 21.65
N SER A 85 26.53 -7.38 20.31
CA SER A 85 26.46 -6.11 19.60
C SER A 85 25.12 -5.96 18.87
N TRP A 86 24.01 -6.00 19.58
CA TRP A 86 22.66 -5.95 19.02
C TRP A 86 22.47 -4.84 17.95
N PHE A 87 22.98 -3.63 18.21
CA PHE A 87 22.88 -2.53 17.24
C PHE A 87 23.69 -2.82 15.96
N TYR A 88 24.86 -3.40 16.09
CA TYR A 88 25.68 -3.79 14.94
C TYR A 88 24.97 -4.86 14.12
N ASP A 89 24.42 -5.85 14.76
CA ASP A 89 23.78 -6.97 14.09
C ASP A 89 22.47 -6.53 13.41
N VAL A 90 21.66 -5.67 14.05
CA VAL A 90 20.49 -5.07 13.42
C VAL A 90 20.90 -4.24 12.20
N ALA A 91 21.97 -3.42 12.31
CA ALA A 91 22.45 -2.63 11.18
C ALA A 91 22.99 -3.52 10.04
N HIS A 92 23.75 -4.57 10.40
CA HIS A 92 24.26 -5.54 9.43
C HIS A 92 23.12 -6.29 8.72
N HIS A 93 22.09 -6.67 9.46
CA HIS A 93 20.91 -7.31 8.89
C HIS A 93 20.16 -6.37 7.92
N GLN A 94 20.01 -5.06 8.26
CA GLN A 94 19.43 -4.09 7.31
C GLN A 94 20.25 -4.00 6.02
N LEU A 95 21.57 -3.97 6.14
CA LEU A 95 22.46 -3.91 4.99
C LEU A 95 22.40 -5.19 4.15
N ALA A 96 22.33 -6.36 4.80
CA ALA A 96 22.16 -7.64 4.11
C ALA A 96 20.82 -7.69 3.35
N MET A 97 19.73 -7.27 3.96
CA MET A 97 18.43 -7.15 3.29
C MET A 97 18.49 -6.18 2.10
N ALA A 98 19.14 -5.03 2.26
CA ALA A 98 19.29 -4.06 1.18
C ALA A 98 20.05 -4.66 -0.01
N ARG A 99 21.16 -5.35 0.26
CA ARG A 99 21.94 -6.03 -0.78
C ARG A 99 21.16 -7.15 -1.46
N PHE A 100 20.46 -7.96 -0.69
CA PHE A 100 19.60 -9.02 -1.22
C PHE A 100 18.55 -8.44 -2.17
N HIS A 101 17.84 -7.40 -1.75
CA HIS A 101 16.82 -6.79 -2.58
C HIS A 101 17.36 -6.02 -3.79
N ALA A 102 18.57 -5.49 -3.71
CA ALA A 102 19.23 -4.84 -4.84
C ALA A 102 19.77 -5.84 -5.88
N GLY A 103 20.15 -7.04 -5.44
CA GLY A 103 20.65 -8.11 -6.30
C GLY A 103 19.60 -9.16 -6.67
N LEU A 104 18.32 -8.91 -6.37
CA LEU A 104 17.25 -9.86 -6.66
C LEU A 104 16.99 -9.90 -8.17
N GLU A 105 17.45 -10.96 -8.81
CA GLU A 105 17.26 -11.24 -10.23
C GLU A 105 16.24 -12.38 -10.40
N GLY A 106 15.58 -12.42 -11.54
CA GLY A 106 14.61 -13.44 -11.90
C GLY A 106 13.17 -12.95 -11.88
N HIS A 107 12.30 -13.75 -12.49
CA HIS A 107 10.88 -13.47 -12.65
C HIS A 107 10.06 -14.35 -11.70
N HIS A 108 9.01 -13.77 -11.14
CA HIS A 108 8.05 -14.52 -10.34
C HIS A 108 6.71 -14.62 -11.09
N PRO A 109 6.05 -15.81 -11.13
CA PRO A 109 4.80 -16.00 -11.88
C PRO A 109 3.68 -14.99 -11.56
N TYR A 110 3.67 -14.46 -10.36
CA TYR A 110 2.67 -13.47 -9.89
C TYR A 110 3.16 -12.02 -9.90
N GLU A 111 4.34 -11.75 -10.46
CA GLU A 111 4.80 -10.36 -10.57
C GLU A 111 3.92 -9.57 -11.53
N SER A 112 3.76 -8.28 -11.24
CA SER A 112 2.96 -7.39 -12.08
C SER A 112 3.55 -5.98 -12.08
N PRO A 113 3.53 -5.28 -13.23
CA PRO A 113 4.06 -3.94 -13.30
C PRO A 113 3.27 -2.99 -12.40
N SER A 114 3.99 -2.11 -11.70
CA SER A 114 3.40 -1.23 -10.67
C SER A 114 2.24 -0.37 -11.15
N TRP A 115 2.26 0.07 -12.41
CA TRP A 115 1.16 0.87 -12.99
C TRP A 115 -0.17 0.11 -13.06
N SER A 116 -0.14 -1.22 -13.07
CA SER A 116 -1.32 -2.07 -13.23
C SER A 116 -2.00 -2.47 -11.91
N TRP A 117 -1.41 -2.14 -10.76
CA TRP A 117 -1.91 -2.63 -9.47
C TRP A 117 -3.30 -2.11 -9.11
N PHE A 118 -3.60 -0.86 -9.40
CA PHE A 118 -4.96 -0.34 -9.20
C PHE A 118 -5.98 -0.93 -10.19
N LEU A 119 -5.51 -1.47 -11.32
CA LEU A 119 -6.34 -2.21 -12.26
C LEU A 119 -6.51 -3.67 -11.85
N LEU A 120 -5.88 -4.09 -10.74
CA LEU A 120 -5.93 -5.46 -10.23
C LEU A 120 -5.33 -6.50 -11.19
N LYS A 121 -4.37 -6.09 -12.01
CA LYS A 121 -3.69 -7.00 -12.91
C LYS A 121 -2.83 -7.98 -12.11
N ARG A 122 -3.00 -9.26 -12.38
CA ARG A 122 -2.22 -10.37 -11.83
C ARG A 122 -2.15 -10.34 -10.30
N PRO A 123 -3.27 -10.49 -9.60
CA PRO A 123 -3.29 -10.67 -8.15
C PRO A 123 -2.53 -11.93 -7.76
N VAL A 124 -2.05 -12.00 -6.53
CA VAL A 124 -1.27 -13.14 -6.08
C VAL A 124 -2.16 -14.18 -5.44
N ALA A 125 -2.12 -15.39 -5.95
CA ALA A 125 -2.70 -16.54 -5.27
C ALA A 125 -1.72 -17.02 -4.19
N PHE A 126 -2.10 -16.85 -2.94
CA PHE A 126 -1.33 -17.35 -1.79
C PHE A 126 -1.62 -18.82 -1.51
N TRP A 127 -2.80 -19.25 -1.86
CA TRP A 127 -3.27 -20.60 -1.63
C TRP A 127 -4.31 -20.96 -2.67
N PHE A 128 -4.17 -22.13 -3.27
CA PHE A 128 -5.17 -22.71 -4.15
C PHE A 128 -5.14 -24.23 -3.99
N VAL A 129 -6.30 -24.81 -3.73
CA VAL A 129 -6.51 -26.26 -3.67
C VAL A 129 -7.61 -26.61 -4.65
N GLU A 130 -7.35 -27.58 -5.49
CA GLU A 130 -8.26 -28.12 -6.47
C GLU A 130 -8.74 -29.50 -6.00
N GLY A 131 -10.07 -29.68 -5.96
CA GLY A 131 -10.76 -30.91 -5.61
C GLY A 131 -12.18 -30.86 -6.17
N THR A 132 -13.13 -31.43 -5.48
CA THR A 132 -14.57 -31.29 -5.81
C THR A 132 -15.05 -29.82 -5.64
N THR A 133 -14.37 -29.08 -4.79
CA THR A 133 -14.47 -27.63 -4.62
C THR A 133 -13.11 -26.99 -4.82
N TYR A 134 -13.09 -25.70 -5.07
CA TYR A 134 -11.89 -24.88 -5.12
C TYR A 134 -11.79 -24.01 -3.88
N ASP A 135 -10.67 -24.14 -3.17
CA ASP A 135 -10.33 -23.31 -2.03
C ASP A 135 -9.23 -22.33 -2.44
N HIS A 136 -9.49 -21.03 -2.38
CA HIS A 136 -8.60 -20.01 -2.92
C HIS A 136 -8.37 -18.88 -1.92
N ILE A 137 -7.11 -18.47 -1.71
CA ILE A 137 -6.72 -17.23 -1.07
C ILE A 137 -6.02 -16.37 -2.10
N LEU A 138 -6.78 -15.44 -2.67
CA LEU A 138 -6.32 -14.53 -3.70
C LEU A 138 -6.16 -13.12 -3.14
N ALA A 139 -4.98 -12.53 -3.28
CA ALA A 139 -4.73 -11.13 -2.91
C ALA A 139 -5.38 -10.18 -3.93
N LEU A 140 -6.70 -10.25 -4.04
CA LEU A 140 -7.50 -9.40 -4.90
C LEU A 140 -8.06 -8.22 -4.11
N GLY A 141 -7.80 -7.00 -4.57
CA GLY A 141 -8.54 -5.82 -4.11
C GLY A 141 -9.97 -5.87 -4.61
N SER A 142 -10.91 -5.25 -3.90
CA SER A 142 -12.29 -5.15 -4.39
C SER A 142 -12.40 -4.18 -5.56
N PRO A 143 -12.68 -4.62 -6.79
CA PRO A 143 -12.81 -3.74 -7.95
C PRO A 143 -13.95 -2.72 -7.75
N LEU A 144 -15.05 -3.18 -7.12
CA LEU A 144 -16.22 -2.34 -6.84
C LEU A 144 -15.98 -1.27 -5.76
N ALA A 145 -14.89 -1.39 -4.98
CA ALA A 145 -14.44 -0.36 -4.04
C ALA A 145 -13.31 0.48 -4.62
N TRP A 146 -12.31 -0.14 -5.23
CA TRP A 146 -11.10 0.55 -5.69
C TRP A 146 -11.35 1.47 -6.86
N TRP A 147 -12.05 1.00 -7.91
CA TRP A 147 -12.25 1.79 -9.12
C TRP A 147 -13.13 3.04 -8.91
N PRO A 148 -14.26 2.98 -8.18
CA PRO A 148 -14.96 4.20 -7.82
C PRO A 148 -14.14 5.13 -6.92
N ALA A 149 -13.36 4.58 -5.97
CA ALA A 149 -12.50 5.40 -5.11
C ALA A 149 -11.38 6.09 -5.90
N LEU A 150 -10.82 5.45 -6.94
CA LEU A 150 -9.88 6.08 -7.86
C LEU A 150 -10.50 7.27 -8.60
N ALA A 151 -11.75 7.14 -9.06
CA ALA A 151 -12.46 8.24 -9.71
C ALA A 151 -12.66 9.42 -8.74
N VAL A 152 -13.01 9.13 -7.48
CA VAL A 152 -13.12 10.15 -6.42
C VAL A 152 -11.77 10.78 -6.11
N PHE A 153 -10.70 9.99 -6.04
CA PHE A 153 -9.34 10.50 -5.83
C PHE A 153 -8.90 11.41 -6.99
N ALA A 154 -9.15 11.02 -8.22
CA ALA A 154 -8.88 11.85 -9.41
C ALA A 154 -9.66 13.18 -9.36
N TRP A 155 -10.95 13.12 -8.98
CA TRP A 155 -11.74 14.33 -8.74
C TRP A 155 -11.11 15.22 -7.67
N LEU A 156 -10.66 14.66 -6.56
CA LEU A 156 -9.98 15.41 -5.48
C LEU A 156 -8.70 16.08 -5.99
N ALA A 157 -7.89 15.35 -6.77
CA ALA A 157 -6.66 15.86 -7.36
C ALA A 157 -6.93 17.03 -8.33
N VAL A 158 -7.91 16.88 -9.21
CA VAL A 158 -8.34 17.96 -10.12
C VAL A 158 -8.86 19.18 -9.35
N SER A 159 -9.67 18.97 -8.32
CA SER A 159 -10.18 20.03 -7.45
C SER A 159 -9.04 20.78 -6.76
N TRP A 160 -8.04 20.06 -6.28
CA TRP A 160 -6.86 20.63 -5.65
C TRP A 160 -6.02 21.47 -6.64
N VAL A 161 -5.79 20.98 -7.84
CA VAL A 161 -5.09 21.73 -8.91
C VAL A 161 -5.86 23.00 -9.28
N ARG A 162 -7.19 22.94 -9.30
CA ARG A 162 -8.08 24.09 -9.58
C ARG A 162 -8.18 25.09 -8.42
N GLY A 163 -7.39 24.91 -7.36
CA GLY A 163 -7.25 25.88 -6.25
C GLY A 163 -7.99 25.52 -4.97
N GLN A 164 -8.72 24.41 -4.90
CA GLN A 164 -9.36 23.92 -3.66
C GLN A 164 -8.35 23.20 -2.75
N ARG A 165 -7.32 23.93 -2.34
CA ARG A 165 -6.13 23.44 -1.64
C ARG A 165 -6.31 23.53 -0.14
N ASP A 166 -7.05 22.61 0.48
CA ASP A 166 -7.09 22.48 1.93
C ASP A 166 -6.08 21.44 2.45
N VAL A 167 -5.90 21.46 3.78
CA VAL A 167 -4.95 20.57 4.46
C VAL A 167 -5.30 19.10 4.21
N GLY A 168 -6.57 18.72 4.37
CA GLY A 168 -7.02 17.36 4.25
C GLY A 168 -6.75 16.77 2.84
N ALA A 169 -7.13 17.53 1.79
CA ALA A 169 -6.85 17.15 0.41
C ALA A 169 -5.35 17.04 0.14
N SER A 170 -4.55 17.98 0.66
CA SER A 170 -3.10 17.96 0.49
C SER A 170 -2.45 16.74 1.16
N VAL A 171 -2.85 16.41 2.39
CA VAL A 171 -2.38 15.22 3.12
C VAL A 171 -2.73 13.95 2.36
N VAL A 172 -3.96 13.82 1.88
CA VAL A 172 -4.42 12.65 1.14
C VAL A 172 -3.67 12.48 -0.17
N LEU A 173 -3.51 13.55 -0.95
CA LEU A 173 -2.81 13.48 -2.23
C LEU A 173 -1.31 13.20 -2.06
N VAL A 174 -0.63 13.91 -1.16
CA VAL A 174 0.79 13.69 -0.90
C VAL A 174 1.03 12.33 -0.28
N GLY A 175 0.18 11.89 0.65
CA GLY A 175 0.28 10.56 1.26
C GLY A 175 0.14 9.43 0.24
N ALA A 176 -0.85 9.51 -0.64
CA ALA A 176 -1.03 8.51 -1.72
C ALA A 176 0.15 8.52 -2.69
N LEU A 177 0.58 9.71 -3.14
CA LEU A 177 1.71 9.84 -4.07
C LEU A 177 3.00 9.34 -3.46
N SER A 178 3.31 9.69 -2.21
CA SER A 178 4.53 9.23 -1.55
C SER A 178 4.54 7.73 -1.29
N ALA A 179 3.37 7.11 -1.10
CA ALA A 179 3.26 5.66 -0.94
C ALA A 179 3.37 4.90 -2.27
N TYR A 180 2.94 5.48 -3.39
CA TYR A 180 2.83 4.79 -4.67
C TYR A 180 3.82 5.24 -5.73
N LEU A 181 4.15 6.53 -5.83
CA LEU A 181 5.05 7.08 -6.85
C LEU A 181 6.45 6.43 -6.88
N PRO A 182 7.08 6.10 -5.73
CA PRO A 182 8.35 5.38 -5.75
C PRO A 182 8.27 4.04 -6.50
N TRP A 183 7.15 3.34 -6.42
CA TRP A 183 6.94 2.08 -7.15
C TRP A 183 6.73 2.30 -8.64
N LEU A 184 6.09 3.39 -9.04
CA LEU A 184 5.98 3.75 -10.46
C LEU A 184 7.35 4.04 -11.08
N ILE A 185 8.27 4.62 -10.31
CA ILE A 185 9.61 4.98 -10.79
C ILE A 185 10.57 3.78 -10.70
N LEU A 186 10.61 3.11 -9.54
CA LEU A 186 11.56 2.04 -9.24
C LEU A 186 11.09 0.67 -9.73
N GLY A 187 9.79 0.48 -9.87
CA GLY A 187 9.19 -0.80 -10.27
C GLY A 187 9.54 -1.23 -11.69
N PHE A 188 9.98 -0.30 -12.56
CA PHE A 188 10.48 -0.65 -13.90
C PHE A 188 11.91 -1.24 -13.88
N ALA A 189 12.68 -0.90 -12.85
CA ALA A 189 14.07 -1.35 -12.71
C ALA A 189 14.20 -2.54 -11.76
N ARG A 190 13.09 -3.02 -11.18
CA ARG A 190 13.08 -4.07 -10.17
C ARG A 190 12.20 -5.24 -10.59
N SER A 191 12.75 -6.45 -10.54
CA SER A 191 12.00 -7.69 -10.64
C SER A 191 11.21 -7.98 -9.36
N GLN A 192 10.25 -8.89 -9.45
CA GLN A 192 9.47 -9.41 -8.32
C GLN A 192 8.73 -8.33 -7.51
N VAL A 193 8.01 -7.46 -8.21
CA VAL A 193 7.07 -6.51 -7.62
C VAL A 193 5.63 -7.01 -7.75
N PHE A 194 4.82 -6.75 -6.73
CA PHE A 194 3.51 -7.38 -6.57
C PHE A 194 2.42 -6.39 -6.21
N VAL A 195 1.18 -6.73 -6.56
CA VAL A 195 -0.01 -5.88 -6.34
C VAL A 195 -0.17 -5.41 -4.89
N TRP A 196 0.19 -6.22 -3.90
CA TRP A 196 0.05 -5.80 -2.49
C TRP A 196 0.96 -4.64 -2.07
N TYR A 197 1.94 -4.25 -2.90
CA TYR A 197 2.74 -3.06 -2.62
C TYR A 197 1.96 -1.75 -2.74
N VAL A 198 0.75 -1.81 -3.30
CA VAL A 198 -0.19 -0.66 -3.32
C VAL A 198 -0.90 -0.43 -1.98
N LEU A 199 -0.92 -1.42 -1.07
CA LEU A 199 -1.67 -1.34 0.19
C LEU A 199 -1.41 -0.07 1.01
N PRO A 200 -0.17 0.46 1.13
CA PRO A 200 0.08 1.70 1.85
C PRO A 200 -0.61 2.95 1.25
N ALA A 201 -0.99 2.91 -0.04
CA ALA A 201 -1.70 4.01 -0.69
C ALA A 201 -3.22 3.95 -0.46
N LEU A 202 -3.79 2.78 -0.16
CA LEU A 202 -5.24 2.60 -0.02
C LEU A 202 -5.89 3.44 1.08
N PRO A 203 -5.32 3.62 2.29
CA PRO A 203 -5.90 4.49 3.30
C PRO A 203 -6.15 5.92 2.79
N PHE A 204 -5.24 6.44 1.98
CA PHE A 204 -5.39 7.76 1.38
C PHE A 204 -6.45 7.78 0.27
N LEU A 205 -6.54 6.70 -0.51
CA LEU A 205 -7.59 6.55 -1.51
C LEU A 205 -8.98 6.59 -0.87
N TYR A 206 -9.19 5.87 0.22
CA TYR A 206 -10.45 5.87 0.95
C TYR A 206 -10.69 7.17 1.74
N ALA A 207 -9.64 7.82 2.23
CA ALA A 207 -9.76 9.14 2.83
C ALA A 207 -10.25 10.20 1.82
N ALA A 208 -9.89 10.08 0.54
CA ALA A 208 -10.45 10.93 -0.52
C ALA A 208 -11.97 10.76 -0.63
N VAL A 209 -12.49 9.54 -0.48
CA VAL A 209 -13.94 9.26 -0.45
C VAL A 209 -14.59 9.94 0.77
N GLY A 210 -13.94 9.92 1.93
CA GLY A 210 -14.40 10.63 3.13
C GLY A 210 -14.47 12.15 2.92
N ILE A 211 -13.46 12.74 2.27
CA ILE A 211 -13.47 14.17 1.91
C ILE A 211 -14.60 14.49 0.93
N ALA A 212 -14.81 13.64 -0.08
CA ALA A 212 -15.91 13.80 -1.02
C ALA A 212 -17.27 13.73 -0.30
N ALA A 213 -17.44 12.80 0.63
CA ALA A 213 -18.65 12.67 1.45
C ALA A 213 -18.95 13.94 2.24
N ALA A 214 -17.91 14.60 2.76
CA ALA A 214 -18.05 15.86 3.51
C ALA A 214 -18.39 17.05 2.62
N ARG A 215 -17.89 17.08 1.37
CA ARG A 215 -18.07 18.19 0.42
C ARG A 215 -19.32 18.06 -0.46
N TRP A 216 -19.67 16.84 -0.82
CA TRP A 216 -20.79 16.58 -1.70
C TRP A 216 -22.13 16.72 -1.00
N ARG A 217 -23.14 17.18 -1.73
CA ARG A 217 -24.49 17.44 -1.22
C ARG A 217 -25.55 16.96 -2.22
N GLY A 218 -26.78 16.82 -1.73
CA GLY A 218 -27.89 16.42 -2.60
C GLY A 218 -27.69 15.03 -3.19
N TRP A 219 -27.91 14.89 -4.48
CA TRP A 219 -27.88 13.61 -5.19
C TRP A 219 -26.48 12.93 -5.17
N THR A 220 -25.39 13.73 -5.12
CA THR A 220 -24.03 13.17 -5.05
C THR A 220 -23.77 12.41 -3.74
N ARG A 221 -24.42 12.83 -2.65
CA ARG A 221 -24.38 12.09 -1.39
C ARG A 221 -25.14 10.77 -1.50
N GLY A 222 -26.30 10.77 -2.20
CA GLY A 222 -27.05 9.54 -2.51
C GLY A 222 -26.24 8.58 -3.38
N ALA A 223 -25.58 9.08 -4.43
CA ALA A 223 -24.70 8.28 -5.28
C ALA A 223 -23.53 7.66 -4.49
N LEU A 224 -22.96 8.39 -3.53
CA LEU A 224 -21.92 7.85 -2.64
C LEU A 224 -22.45 6.71 -1.76
N ALA A 225 -23.66 6.86 -1.20
CA ALA A 225 -24.27 5.80 -0.39
C ALA A 225 -24.53 4.53 -1.22
N VAL A 226 -25.00 4.68 -2.46
CA VAL A 226 -25.14 3.56 -3.41
C VAL A 226 -23.77 2.95 -3.72
N GLY A 227 -22.75 3.76 -3.98
CA GLY A 227 -21.38 3.29 -4.21
C GLY A 227 -20.82 2.48 -3.05
N LEU A 228 -21.07 2.90 -1.80
CA LEU A 228 -20.67 2.16 -0.61
C LEU A 228 -21.42 0.82 -0.47
N ALA A 229 -22.72 0.81 -0.79
CA ALA A 229 -23.52 -0.42 -0.78
C ALA A 229 -23.00 -1.41 -1.85
N VAL A 230 -22.68 -0.92 -3.05
CA VAL A 230 -22.07 -1.73 -4.13
C VAL A 230 -20.69 -2.25 -3.72
N ALA A 231 -19.88 -1.42 -3.08
CA ALA A 231 -18.58 -1.84 -2.57
C ALA A 231 -18.69 -2.94 -1.51
N LEU A 232 -19.67 -2.83 -0.60
CA LEU A 232 -19.96 -3.87 0.41
C LEU A 232 -20.46 -5.17 -0.25
N ALA A 233 -21.38 -5.07 -1.21
CA ALA A 233 -21.83 -6.23 -1.99
C ALA A 233 -20.66 -6.91 -2.72
N GLY A 234 -19.76 -6.13 -3.31
CA GLY A 234 -18.52 -6.63 -3.91
C GLY A 234 -17.61 -7.34 -2.92
N LEU A 235 -17.43 -6.78 -1.73
CA LEU A 235 -16.67 -7.43 -0.66
C LEU A 235 -17.26 -8.80 -0.31
N LEU A 236 -18.56 -8.89 -0.12
CA LEU A 236 -19.25 -10.14 0.19
C LEU A 236 -19.16 -11.15 -0.99
N PHE A 237 -19.28 -10.66 -2.22
CA PHE A 237 -19.16 -11.50 -3.42
C PHE A 237 -17.77 -12.12 -3.56
N PHE A 238 -16.70 -11.34 -3.32
CA PHE A 238 -15.32 -11.83 -3.42
C PHE A 238 -14.79 -12.44 -2.12
N TRP A 239 -15.54 -12.38 -1.02
CA TRP A 239 -15.12 -12.91 0.27
C TRP A 239 -14.63 -14.36 0.22
N PRO A 240 -15.33 -15.30 -0.46
CA PRO A 240 -14.89 -16.69 -0.52
C PRO A 240 -13.48 -16.87 -1.08
N ILE A 241 -13.11 -16.16 -2.14
CA ILE A 241 -11.75 -16.24 -2.72
C ILE A 241 -10.69 -15.46 -1.95
N ALA A 242 -11.06 -14.79 -0.89
CA ALA A 242 -10.12 -14.13 0.01
C ALA A 242 -9.88 -14.95 1.31
N THR A 243 -10.71 -15.97 1.57
CA THR A 243 -10.76 -16.68 2.85
C THR A 243 -10.71 -18.21 2.73
N ALA A 244 -10.36 -18.74 1.57
CA ALA A 244 -10.39 -20.17 1.29
C ALA A 244 -11.75 -20.84 1.62
N SER A 245 -12.86 -20.11 1.44
CA SER A 245 -14.18 -20.72 1.58
C SER A 245 -14.44 -21.62 0.35
N PRO A 246 -14.86 -22.87 0.53
CA PRO A 246 -15.07 -23.80 -0.58
C PRO A 246 -16.08 -23.26 -1.60
N LEU A 247 -15.71 -23.30 -2.86
CA LEU A 247 -16.55 -22.87 -3.99
C LEU A 247 -16.66 -24.01 -5.01
N THR A 248 -17.82 -24.13 -5.64
CA THR A 248 -17.88 -24.94 -6.86
C THR A 248 -16.99 -24.34 -7.95
N PRO A 249 -16.48 -25.12 -8.90
CA PRO A 249 -15.71 -24.57 -10.02
C PRO A 249 -16.47 -23.48 -10.80
N GLU A 250 -17.79 -23.57 -10.90
CA GLU A 250 -18.64 -22.57 -11.54
C GLU A 250 -18.69 -21.28 -10.73
N ASP A 251 -18.93 -21.36 -9.43
CA ASP A 251 -18.97 -20.20 -8.53
C ASP A 251 -17.61 -19.51 -8.43
N TRP A 252 -16.53 -20.28 -8.45
CA TRP A 252 -15.19 -19.74 -8.50
C TRP A 252 -14.97 -18.98 -9.82
N ARG A 253 -15.35 -19.57 -10.95
CA ARG A 253 -15.20 -18.96 -12.29
C ARG A 253 -15.97 -17.65 -12.41
N LEU A 254 -17.15 -17.50 -11.79
CA LEU A 254 -17.91 -16.25 -11.77
C LEU A 254 -17.13 -15.08 -11.11
N ARG A 255 -16.15 -15.38 -10.30
CA ARG A 255 -15.30 -14.39 -9.61
C ARG A 255 -14.02 -14.06 -10.37
N MET A 256 -13.72 -14.80 -11.43
CA MET A 256 -12.60 -14.54 -12.34
C MET A 256 -13.10 -13.77 -13.55
N TRP A 257 -13.02 -12.44 -13.47
CA TRP A 257 -13.65 -11.57 -14.47
C TRP A 257 -12.85 -11.45 -15.77
N PHE A 258 -11.55 -11.67 -15.70
CA PHE A 258 -10.65 -11.66 -16.85
C PHE A 258 -9.94 -13.02 -16.92
N THR A 259 -10.06 -13.69 -18.03
CA THR A 259 -9.77 -15.14 -18.11
C THR A 259 -8.76 -15.52 -19.19
N ASP A 260 -7.97 -14.56 -19.66
CA ASP A 260 -7.04 -14.74 -20.78
C ASP A 260 -5.58 -14.92 -20.35
N CYS A 261 -5.34 -15.36 -19.13
CA CYS A 261 -3.98 -15.63 -18.67
C CYS A 261 -3.69 -17.13 -18.49
N ASP A 262 -2.45 -17.48 -18.79
CA ASP A 262 -1.93 -18.83 -18.61
C ASP A 262 -1.71 -19.16 -17.13
N ARG A 263 -1.76 -20.44 -16.81
CA ARG A 263 -1.42 -20.95 -15.48
C ARG A 263 0.01 -20.56 -15.11
N PRO A 264 0.26 -20.06 -13.89
CA PRO A 264 1.61 -19.80 -13.43
C PRO A 264 2.45 -21.08 -13.41
N GLY A 265 3.69 -20.99 -13.87
CA GLY A 265 4.65 -22.09 -13.82
C GLY A 265 5.20 -22.33 -12.41
N ALA A 266 4.34 -22.63 -11.45
CA ALA A 266 4.71 -22.97 -10.08
C ALA A 266 4.52 -24.48 -9.85
N PRO A 267 5.31 -25.10 -8.95
CA PRO A 267 5.17 -26.53 -8.66
C PRO A 267 3.80 -26.81 -8.01
N THR A 268 3.20 -27.91 -8.43
CA THR A 268 2.01 -28.48 -7.80
C THR A 268 2.46 -29.49 -6.74
N LEU A 269 1.92 -29.38 -5.54
CA LEU A 269 2.14 -30.34 -4.46
C LEU A 269 0.91 -31.25 -4.39
N GLU A 270 1.10 -32.53 -4.59
CA GLU A 270 0.08 -33.54 -4.29
C GLU A 270 -0.01 -33.69 -2.76
N LEU A 271 -1.21 -33.60 -2.24
CA LEU A 271 -1.47 -33.84 -0.82
C LEU A 271 -1.67 -35.34 -0.59
N PRO A 272 -1.57 -35.81 0.68
CA PRO A 272 -1.70 -37.24 0.99
C PRO A 272 -3.01 -37.89 0.54
N ASP A 273 -4.02 -37.08 0.26
CA ASP A 273 -5.24 -37.49 -0.43
C ASP A 273 -5.07 -37.22 -1.94
N ASP A 274 -4.85 -38.22 -2.74
CA ASP A 274 -4.61 -38.12 -4.20
C ASP A 274 -5.75 -37.44 -4.99
N THR A 275 -6.85 -37.10 -4.33
CA THR A 275 -7.97 -36.35 -4.92
C THR A 275 -7.83 -34.82 -4.79
N ILE A 276 -6.85 -34.36 -4.05
CA ILE A 276 -6.63 -32.93 -3.74
C ILE A 276 -5.21 -32.55 -4.14
N SER A 277 -5.09 -31.49 -4.92
CA SER A 277 -3.79 -30.91 -5.25
C SER A 277 -3.71 -29.45 -4.77
N SER A 278 -2.55 -29.06 -4.23
CA SER A 278 -2.24 -27.68 -3.92
C SER A 278 -1.23 -27.17 -4.94
N GLY A 279 -1.55 -26.05 -5.58
CA GLY A 279 -0.69 -25.51 -6.63
C GLY A 279 -1.16 -24.17 -7.15
N PRO A 280 -0.70 -23.75 -8.33
CA PRO A 280 -1.20 -22.54 -8.97
C PRO A 280 -2.63 -22.78 -9.47
N PRO A 281 -3.47 -21.71 -9.46
CA PRO A 281 -4.81 -21.79 -10.05
C PRO A 281 -4.77 -22.22 -11.53
N PRO A 282 -5.85 -22.83 -12.06
CA PRO A 282 -5.93 -23.24 -13.45
C PRO A 282 -5.91 -22.03 -14.41
N ASP A 283 -5.79 -22.31 -15.71
CA ASP A 283 -5.88 -21.28 -16.75
C ASP A 283 -7.16 -20.43 -16.60
N GLY A 284 -7.05 -19.16 -16.93
CA GLY A 284 -8.15 -18.22 -16.79
C GLY A 284 -8.48 -17.80 -15.34
N TRP A 285 -7.53 -17.89 -14.44
CA TRP A 285 -7.67 -17.51 -13.03
C TRP A 285 -7.45 -16.01 -12.77
N CYS A 286 -6.92 -15.29 -13.72
CA CYS A 286 -6.41 -13.93 -13.48
C CYS A 286 -7.44 -12.85 -13.70
N TRP A 287 -7.01 -11.69 -13.26
CA TRP A 287 -7.62 -10.41 -13.48
C TRP A 287 -6.70 -9.58 -14.38
N ILE A 288 -7.19 -9.11 -15.50
CA ILE A 288 -6.54 -8.28 -16.55
C ILE A 288 -5.09 -8.66 -16.83
#